data_0d7d730b238e80bf16c397e06eebc4b7
#
_entry.id   0d7d730b238e80bf16c397e06eebc4b7
#
_cell.length_a   1.000
_cell.length_b   1.000
_cell.length_c   1.000
_cell.angle_alpha   90.00
_cell.angle_beta   90.00
_cell.angle_gamma   90.00
#
_symmetry.space_group_name_H-M   'P 1'
#
loop_
_entity.id
_entity.type
_entity.pdbx_description
1 polymer ?
#
loop_
_entity_poly.entity_id
_entity_poly.type
_entity_poly.pdbx_seq_one_letter_code
_entity_poly.pdbx_strand_id
1 'polypeptide(L)'
;LSLLGVGALALLVCCGGCGFRFWSLSDPDHQITISPETTVFTEPLKPNGDVDFIAALDDRLSEGVTPENNAVVLLVEAFGPGEIRAENRSEFFAKLGVPALPEVGDYLIGEYAYAKELADISGQHVGDVSEAFFENRAEASSRPWTRDEFNEVAAMLERNSEALDLVVQASRRPRYYSPLIVDIEHPMLISVLLPIEQQQREGVRQLTSRAMLKLEEGDAEGAWEDLLSCHRLARRLSENWSMIGGLVSIAIDANAVESDEAYLESDAVTAD
;
A
#
# COMPACT_ATOMS: atom_id res chain seq x y z
N LEU A 1 12.62 8.52 58.22
CA LEU A 1 12.02 8.47 56.87
C LEU A 1 13.08 7.93 55.92
N SER A 2 12.94 6.66 55.49
CA SER A 2 13.92 5.99 54.66
C SER A 2 13.87 6.56 53.23
N LEU A 3 15.00 6.61 52.53
CA LEU A 3 15.13 7.04 51.13
C LEU A 3 14.13 6.34 50.19
N LEU A 4 13.67 5.14 50.51
CA LEU A 4 12.62 4.40 49.83
C LEU A 4 11.23 5.07 49.94
N GLY A 5 10.91 5.72 51.04
CA GLY A 5 9.63 6.41 51.23
C GLY A 5 9.52 7.72 50.43
N VAL A 6 10.64 8.39 50.21
CA VAL A 6 10.67 9.62 49.40
C VAL A 6 10.56 9.32 47.90
N GLY A 7 11.19 8.23 47.47
CA GLY A 7 11.08 7.78 46.06
C GLY A 7 9.66 7.31 45.69
N ALA A 8 8.97 6.60 46.60
CA ALA A 8 7.59 6.17 46.40
C ALA A 8 6.60 7.36 46.37
N LEU A 9 6.83 8.38 47.18
CA LEU A 9 6.00 9.59 47.19
C LEU A 9 6.19 10.43 45.92
N ALA A 10 7.43 10.52 45.42
CA ALA A 10 7.74 11.21 44.17
C ALA A 10 7.11 10.50 42.93
N LEU A 11 7.14 9.17 42.90
CA LEU A 11 6.50 8.39 41.85
C LEU A 11 4.96 8.54 41.86
N LEU A 12 4.33 8.56 43.04
CA LEU A 12 2.89 8.76 43.17
C LEU A 12 2.48 10.19 42.73
N VAL A 13 3.27 11.18 43.00
CA VAL A 13 3.01 12.57 42.56
C VAL A 13 3.20 12.73 41.06
N CYS A 14 4.20 12.08 40.45
CA CYS A 14 4.40 12.09 39.01
C CYS A 14 3.27 11.32 38.29
N CYS A 15 2.90 10.12 38.77
CA CYS A 15 1.81 9.35 38.16
C CYS A 15 0.44 10.02 38.40
N GLY A 16 0.20 10.60 39.55
CA GLY A 16 -1.02 11.36 39.86
C GLY A 16 -1.12 12.63 38.99
N GLY A 17 -0.01 13.34 38.79
CA GLY A 17 0.03 14.53 37.96
C GLY A 17 -0.18 14.24 36.47
N CYS A 18 0.39 13.14 35.96
CA CYS A 18 0.16 12.68 34.58
C CYS A 18 -1.28 12.16 34.38
N GLY A 19 -1.81 11.38 35.35
CA GLY A 19 -3.18 10.92 35.31
C GLY A 19 -4.21 12.04 35.36
N PHE A 20 -3.96 13.06 36.19
CA PHE A 20 -4.84 14.23 36.29
C PHE A 20 -4.80 15.10 35.04
N ARG A 21 -3.64 15.26 34.41
CA ARG A 21 -3.54 15.97 33.13
C ARG A 21 -4.20 15.18 31.97
N PHE A 22 -4.06 13.87 31.98
CA PHE A 22 -4.74 13.03 30.95
C PHE A 22 -6.26 13.06 31.12
N TRP A 23 -6.75 13.06 32.38
CA TRP A 23 -8.18 13.13 32.66
C TRP A 23 -8.76 14.53 32.38
N SER A 24 -7.98 15.60 32.62
CA SER A 24 -8.35 16.95 32.25
C SER A 24 -8.41 17.23 30.77
N LEU A 25 -7.65 16.44 29.93
CA LEU A 25 -7.72 16.49 28.48
C LEU A 25 -8.89 15.65 27.91
N SER A 26 -9.49 14.82 28.77
CA SER A 26 -10.65 13.98 28.43
C SER A 26 -11.95 14.54 29.00
N ASP A 27 -11.97 15.83 29.43
CA ASP A 27 -13.17 16.46 29.92
C ASP A 27 -14.22 16.55 28.81
N PRO A 28 -15.35 15.85 28.95
CA PRO A 28 -16.39 15.83 27.92
C PRO A 28 -17.07 17.20 27.71
N ASP A 29 -16.84 18.16 28.63
CA ASP A 29 -17.39 19.52 28.54
C ASP A 29 -16.46 20.51 27.80
N HIS A 30 -15.26 20.08 27.37
CA HIS A 30 -14.41 20.90 26.50
C HIS A 30 -14.97 20.88 25.09
N GLN A 31 -15.92 21.73 24.80
CA GLN A 31 -16.38 21.97 23.43
C GLN A 31 -15.32 22.74 22.66
N ILE A 32 -14.71 22.09 21.68
CA ILE A 32 -13.85 22.75 20.71
C ILE A 32 -14.73 23.65 19.86
N THR A 33 -14.43 24.94 19.81
CA THR A 33 -15.11 25.83 18.87
C THR A 33 -14.73 25.46 17.46
N ILE A 34 -15.69 25.00 16.69
CA ILE A 34 -15.49 24.64 15.28
C ILE A 34 -15.43 25.93 14.47
N SER A 35 -14.22 26.24 13.98
CA SER A 35 -13.97 27.37 13.09
C SER A 35 -12.75 27.08 12.19
N PRO A 36 -12.55 27.79 11.07
CA PRO A 36 -11.36 27.63 10.23
C PRO A 36 -10.04 27.83 10.99
N GLU A 37 -10.04 28.63 12.07
CA GLU A 37 -8.84 28.88 12.88
C GLU A 37 -8.52 27.73 13.83
N THR A 38 -9.50 26.92 14.21
CA THR A 38 -9.33 25.87 15.24
C THR A 38 -9.31 24.47 14.67
N THR A 39 -10.05 24.18 13.60
CA THR A 39 -10.28 22.80 13.11
C THR A 39 -9.95 22.60 11.64
N VAL A 40 -9.63 23.60 10.84
CA VAL A 40 -9.41 23.52 9.39
C VAL A 40 -10.64 23.01 8.62
N PHE A 41 -11.18 21.83 8.99
CA PHE A 41 -12.46 21.30 8.50
C PHE A 41 -13.58 21.77 9.43
N THR A 42 -14.64 22.31 8.86
CA THR A 42 -15.84 22.78 9.59
C THR A 42 -17.08 21.97 9.25
N GLU A 43 -17.01 21.16 8.20
CA GLU A 43 -18.10 20.31 7.67
C GLU A 43 -17.48 19.03 7.07
N PRO A 44 -18.26 17.93 6.90
CA PRO A 44 -19.60 17.73 7.48
C PRO A 44 -19.57 17.50 8.99
N LEU A 45 -20.73 17.70 9.66
CA LEU A 45 -20.86 17.45 11.08
C LEU A 45 -21.55 16.11 11.35
N LYS A 46 -21.09 15.44 12.41
CA LYS A 46 -21.77 14.27 13.00
C LYS A 46 -23.05 14.69 13.72
N PRO A 47 -23.97 13.75 14.03
CA PRO A 47 -25.20 14.05 14.75
C PRO A 47 -25.00 14.69 16.15
N ASN A 48 -23.84 14.48 16.76
CA ASN A 48 -23.43 15.07 18.04
C ASN A 48 -22.87 16.50 17.90
N GLY A 49 -22.74 17.03 16.69
CA GLY A 49 -22.22 18.36 16.39
C GLY A 49 -20.71 18.44 16.17
N ASP A 50 -19.97 17.34 16.33
CA ASP A 50 -18.53 17.30 16.04
C ASP A 50 -18.27 17.21 14.53
N VAL A 51 -17.11 17.68 14.08
CA VAL A 51 -16.68 17.50 12.68
C VAL A 51 -16.47 16.01 12.37
N ASP A 52 -17.03 15.56 11.26
CA ASP A 52 -16.73 14.26 10.70
C ASP A 52 -15.44 14.35 9.85
N PHE A 53 -14.31 14.25 10.51
CA PHE A 53 -13.00 14.36 9.85
C PHE A 53 -12.75 13.29 8.78
N ILE A 54 -13.39 12.11 8.90
CA ILE A 54 -13.24 11.03 7.93
C ILE A 54 -13.99 11.40 6.66
N ALA A 55 -15.26 11.79 6.78
CA ALA A 55 -16.03 12.23 5.64
C ALA A 55 -15.44 13.49 4.99
N ALA A 56 -15.02 14.48 5.79
CA ALA A 56 -14.38 15.70 5.29
C ALA A 56 -13.09 15.42 4.50
N LEU A 57 -12.29 14.47 4.98
CA LEU A 57 -11.05 14.07 4.31
C LEU A 57 -11.34 13.25 3.04
N ASP A 58 -12.29 12.34 3.10
CA ASP A 58 -12.71 11.52 1.95
C ASP A 58 -13.26 12.40 0.82
N ASP A 59 -14.13 13.35 1.15
CA ASP A 59 -14.67 14.35 0.20
C ASP A 59 -13.55 15.14 -0.47
N ARG A 60 -12.56 15.60 0.30
CA ARG A 60 -11.40 16.35 -0.21
C ARG A 60 -10.52 15.50 -1.13
N LEU A 61 -10.27 14.24 -0.78
CA LEU A 61 -9.43 13.32 -1.55
C LEU A 61 -10.11 12.90 -2.86
N SER A 62 -11.42 12.78 -2.86
CA SER A 62 -12.22 12.42 -4.05
C SER A 62 -12.49 13.59 -4.99
N GLU A 63 -12.17 14.84 -4.62
CA GLU A 63 -12.45 16.01 -5.43
C GLU A 63 -11.79 15.94 -6.81
N GLY A 64 -12.60 15.97 -7.88
CA GLY A 64 -12.16 15.87 -9.27
C GLY A 64 -11.62 14.50 -9.69
N VAL A 65 -11.86 13.47 -8.87
CA VAL A 65 -11.55 12.08 -9.20
C VAL A 65 -12.72 11.45 -9.94
N THR A 66 -12.41 10.71 -11.00
CA THR A 66 -13.37 9.89 -11.75
C THR A 66 -12.81 8.47 -11.91
N PRO A 67 -13.65 7.47 -12.22
CA PRO A 67 -13.14 6.11 -12.46
C PRO A 67 -12.03 6.03 -13.51
N GLU A 68 -12.08 6.89 -14.54
CA GLU A 68 -11.15 6.90 -15.66
C GLU A 68 -9.79 7.52 -15.30
N ASN A 69 -9.77 8.47 -14.37
CA ASN A 69 -8.54 9.17 -13.98
C ASN A 69 -7.88 8.61 -12.70
N ASN A 70 -8.55 7.71 -11.97
CA ASN A 70 -8.11 7.17 -10.70
C ASN A 70 -7.29 5.88 -10.86
N ALA A 71 -6.03 5.89 -10.44
CA ALA A 71 -5.15 4.72 -10.45
C ALA A 71 -5.70 3.54 -9.65
N VAL A 72 -6.36 3.80 -8.51
CA VAL A 72 -6.88 2.76 -7.61
C VAL A 72 -7.90 1.86 -8.31
N VAL A 73 -8.67 2.35 -9.28
CA VAL A 73 -9.61 1.51 -10.04
C VAL A 73 -8.89 0.37 -10.75
N LEU A 74 -7.82 0.65 -11.50
CA LEU A 74 -7.04 -0.40 -12.17
C LEU A 74 -6.22 -1.25 -11.20
N LEU A 75 -5.76 -0.67 -10.09
CA LEU A 75 -5.06 -1.43 -9.05
C LEU A 75 -5.99 -2.47 -8.41
N VAL A 76 -7.25 -2.12 -8.13
CA VAL A 76 -8.22 -3.07 -7.59
C VAL A 76 -8.58 -4.15 -8.63
N GLU A 77 -8.65 -3.79 -9.91
CA GLU A 77 -8.83 -4.76 -11.00
C GLU A 77 -7.64 -5.74 -11.08
N ALA A 78 -6.42 -5.26 -10.88
CA ALA A 78 -5.22 -6.09 -10.89
C ALA A 78 -5.12 -7.01 -9.66
N PHE A 79 -5.39 -6.48 -8.46
CA PHE A 79 -5.15 -7.20 -7.21
C PHE A 79 -6.38 -7.96 -6.69
N GLY A 80 -7.57 -7.63 -7.18
CA GLY A 80 -8.83 -8.17 -6.69
C GLY A 80 -9.28 -7.58 -5.35
N PRO A 81 -10.47 -7.97 -4.89
CA PRO A 81 -11.09 -7.42 -3.68
C PRO A 81 -10.66 -8.14 -2.39
N GLY A 82 -9.68 -9.05 -2.43
CA GLY A 82 -9.34 -9.94 -1.32
C GLY A 82 -9.01 -9.23 -0.01
N GLU A 83 -8.26 -8.14 -0.07
CA GLU A 83 -7.87 -7.35 1.10
C GLU A 83 -8.97 -6.39 1.60
N ILE A 84 -10.03 -6.19 0.82
CA ILE A 84 -11.18 -5.39 1.23
C ILE A 84 -12.15 -6.31 1.98
N ARG A 85 -12.43 -5.99 3.24
CA ARG A 85 -13.38 -6.76 4.06
C ARG A 85 -14.73 -6.87 3.35
N ALA A 86 -15.33 -8.05 3.37
CA ALA A 86 -16.56 -8.35 2.63
C ALA A 86 -17.70 -7.35 2.93
N GLU A 87 -17.86 -6.97 4.20
CA GLU A 87 -18.85 -5.98 4.65
C GLU A 87 -18.64 -4.58 4.08
N ASN A 88 -17.41 -4.23 3.72
CA ASN A 88 -17.03 -2.90 3.24
C ASN A 88 -16.98 -2.79 1.71
N ARG A 89 -17.00 -3.92 0.99
CA ARG A 89 -16.82 -3.95 -0.47
C ARG A 89 -17.86 -3.13 -1.22
N SER A 90 -19.12 -3.25 -0.83
CA SER A 90 -20.21 -2.51 -1.49
C SER A 90 -20.00 -1.00 -1.41
N GLU A 91 -19.61 -0.50 -0.24
CA GLU A 91 -19.34 0.93 -0.03
C GLU A 91 -18.08 1.36 -0.78
N PHE A 92 -17.01 0.57 -0.68
CA PHE A 92 -15.73 0.86 -1.34
C PHE A 92 -15.89 1.03 -2.85
N PHE A 93 -16.53 0.07 -3.52
CA PHE A 93 -16.74 0.13 -4.97
C PHE A 93 -17.74 1.21 -5.37
N ALA A 94 -18.77 1.47 -4.55
CA ALA A 94 -19.70 2.57 -4.79
C ALA A 94 -18.99 3.94 -4.76
N LYS A 95 -18.08 4.15 -3.80
CA LYS A 95 -17.26 5.38 -3.71
C LYS A 95 -16.25 5.50 -4.86
N LEU A 96 -15.71 4.39 -5.36
CA LEU A 96 -14.88 4.39 -6.57
C LEU A 96 -15.68 4.65 -7.86
N GLY A 97 -17.00 4.53 -7.81
CA GLY A 97 -17.89 4.70 -8.97
C GLY A 97 -17.84 3.54 -9.97
N VAL A 98 -17.46 2.34 -9.53
CA VAL A 98 -17.34 1.14 -10.37
C VAL A 98 -18.12 -0.04 -9.76
N PRO A 99 -18.52 -1.04 -10.56
CA PRO A 99 -19.15 -2.26 -10.06
C PRO A 99 -18.21 -3.03 -9.13
N ALA A 100 -18.77 -3.70 -8.13
CA ALA A 100 -17.99 -4.60 -7.27
C ALA A 100 -17.41 -5.77 -8.09
N LEU A 101 -16.16 -6.09 -7.81
CA LEU A 101 -15.47 -7.21 -8.46
C LEU A 101 -15.88 -8.55 -7.83
N PRO A 102 -15.86 -9.65 -8.61
CA PRO A 102 -16.06 -10.99 -8.07
C PRO A 102 -14.95 -11.37 -7.08
N GLU A 103 -15.26 -12.28 -6.15
CA GLU A 103 -14.27 -12.76 -5.16
C GLU A 103 -13.15 -13.59 -5.81
N VAL A 104 -13.44 -14.24 -6.92
CA VAL A 104 -12.51 -15.09 -7.67
C VAL A 104 -12.38 -14.54 -9.08
N GLY A 105 -11.15 -14.37 -9.55
CA GLY A 105 -10.81 -13.83 -10.86
C GLY A 105 -9.32 -14.02 -11.14
N ASP A 106 -8.88 -13.60 -12.31
CA ASP A 106 -7.48 -13.64 -12.71
C ASP A 106 -6.70 -12.46 -12.09
N TYR A 107 -6.68 -12.44 -10.76
CA TYR A 107 -5.99 -11.43 -9.98
C TYR A 107 -4.52 -11.79 -9.76
N LEU A 108 -3.71 -10.77 -9.48
CA LEU A 108 -2.30 -10.95 -9.16
C LEU A 108 -2.14 -11.89 -7.95
N ILE A 109 -1.42 -12.98 -8.16
CA ILE A 109 -1.02 -13.84 -7.05
C ILE A 109 0.23 -13.26 -6.38
N GLY A 110 0.15 -13.08 -5.05
CA GLY A 110 1.28 -12.64 -4.25
C GLY A 110 2.34 -13.73 -4.10
N GLU A 111 3.59 -13.31 -3.86
CA GLU A 111 4.76 -14.19 -3.74
C GLU A 111 4.57 -15.33 -2.72
N TYR A 112 4.01 -15.01 -1.55
CA TYR A 112 3.79 -16.02 -0.52
C TYR A 112 2.71 -17.04 -0.92
N ALA A 113 1.62 -16.59 -1.53
CA ALA A 113 0.56 -17.47 -2.01
C ALA A 113 1.08 -18.40 -3.12
N TYR A 114 1.89 -17.88 -4.03
CA TYR A 114 2.53 -18.66 -5.08
C TYR A 114 3.51 -19.69 -4.51
N ALA A 115 4.41 -19.28 -3.59
CA ALA A 115 5.35 -20.19 -2.94
C ALA A 115 4.63 -21.30 -2.14
N LYS A 116 3.49 -21.00 -1.54
CA LYS A 116 2.64 -22.00 -0.89
C LYS A 116 2.08 -23.03 -1.88
N GLU A 117 1.60 -22.58 -3.04
CA GLU A 117 1.16 -23.50 -4.11
C GLU A 117 2.30 -24.43 -4.57
N LEU A 118 3.52 -23.89 -4.73
CA LEU A 118 4.71 -24.70 -5.04
C LEU A 118 5.02 -25.73 -3.96
N ALA A 119 4.92 -25.35 -2.69
CA ALA A 119 5.11 -26.25 -1.57
C ALA A 119 4.08 -27.38 -1.54
N ASP A 120 2.80 -27.07 -1.79
CA ASP A 120 1.71 -28.03 -1.85
C ASP A 120 1.93 -29.04 -3.01
N ILE A 121 2.42 -28.57 -4.18
CA ILE A 121 2.72 -29.42 -5.35
C ILE A 121 3.92 -30.31 -5.09
N SER A 122 5.00 -29.77 -4.50
CA SER A 122 6.26 -30.51 -4.26
C SER A 122 6.23 -31.39 -3.03
N GLY A 123 5.25 -31.17 -2.12
CA GLY A 123 5.18 -31.86 -0.83
C GLY A 123 6.25 -31.42 0.17
N GLN A 124 6.90 -30.28 -0.07
CA GLN A 124 7.94 -29.71 0.79
C GLN A 124 7.33 -28.79 1.87
N HIS A 125 8.14 -28.43 2.87
CA HIS A 125 7.70 -27.51 3.91
C HIS A 125 7.58 -26.09 3.35
N VAL A 126 6.43 -25.44 3.58
CA VAL A 126 6.11 -24.12 3.00
C VAL A 126 7.13 -23.04 3.37
N GLY A 127 7.72 -23.10 4.57
CA GLY A 127 8.74 -22.15 5.01
C GLY A 127 9.99 -22.22 4.15
N ASP A 128 10.50 -23.42 3.89
CA ASP A 128 11.72 -23.64 3.10
C ASP A 128 11.52 -23.21 1.64
N VAL A 129 10.36 -23.54 1.06
CA VAL A 129 10.01 -23.14 -0.32
C VAL A 129 9.85 -21.62 -0.43
N SER A 130 9.20 -20.99 0.55
CA SER A 130 9.00 -19.54 0.55
C SER A 130 10.32 -18.78 0.69
N GLU A 131 11.22 -19.23 1.58
CA GLU A 131 12.54 -18.62 1.77
C GLU A 131 13.34 -18.66 0.47
N ALA A 132 13.46 -19.85 -0.12
CA ALA A 132 14.17 -20.02 -1.40
C ALA A 132 13.56 -19.20 -2.54
N PHE A 133 12.23 -19.14 -2.61
CA PHE A 133 11.54 -18.34 -3.62
C PHE A 133 11.80 -16.84 -3.44
N PHE A 134 11.76 -16.33 -2.20
CA PHE A 134 12.02 -14.92 -1.92
C PHE A 134 13.47 -14.52 -2.20
N GLU A 135 14.43 -15.39 -1.93
CA GLU A 135 15.85 -15.19 -2.29
C GLU A 135 16.02 -15.10 -3.81
N ASN A 136 15.48 -16.07 -4.56
CA ASN A 136 15.53 -16.07 -6.02
C ASN A 136 14.86 -14.83 -6.63
N ARG A 137 13.69 -14.43 -6.11
CA ARG A 137 13.00 -13.23 -6.57
C ARG A 137 13.81 -11.96 -6.24
N ALA A 138 14.42 -11.89 -5.06
CA ALA A 138 15.26 -10.74 -4.69
C ALA A 138 16.46 -10.62 -5.63
N GLU A 139 17.12 -11.71 -5.95
CA GLU A 139 18.20 -11.73 -6.94
C GLU A 139 17.70 -11.36 -8.34
N ALA A 140 16.55 -11.89 -8.76
CA ALA A 140 15.92 -11.57 -10.04
C ALA A 140 15.52 -10.09 -10.21
N SER A 141 15.42 -9.31 -9.13
CA SER A 141 15.17 -7.87 -9.21
C SER A 141 16.44 -7.02 -9.24
N SER A 142 17.61 -7.61 -8.92
CA SER A 142 18.88 -6.88 -8.76
C SER A 142 19.80 -6.93 -9.98
N ARG A 143 19.51 -7.77 -10.97
CA ARG A 143 20.31 -7.93 -12.19
C ARG A 143 19.52 -8.59 -13.33
N PRO A 144 19.93 -8.45 -14.59
CA PRO A 144 19.39 -9.24 -15.70
C PRO A 144 19.52 -10.75 -15.46
N TRP A 145 18.51 -11.55 -15.88
CA TRP A 145 18.42 -12.98 -15.64
C TRP A 145 17.63 -13.70 -16.71
N THR A 146 17.92 -14.99 -16.92
CA THR A 146 17.23 -15.84 -17.89
C THR A 146 16.09 -16.65 -17.24
N ARG A 147 15.07 -17.03 -18.04
CA ARG A 147 13.94 -17.85 -17.56
C ARG A 147 14.36 -19.19 -16.97
N ASP A 148 15.46 -19.79 -17.46
CA ASP A 148 15.96 -21.05 -16.94
C ASP A 148 16.68 -20.90 -15.59
N GLU A 149 17.22 -19.70 -15.29
CA GLU A 149 17.90 -19.41 -14.04
C GLU A 149 16.93 -19.33 -12.86
N PHE A 150 15.82 -18.63 -13.03
CA PHE A 150 14.78 -18.48 -12.01
C PHE A 150 13.40 -18.89 -12.57
N ASN A 151 13.28 -20.17 -12.93
CA ASN A 151 12.10 -20.73 -13.62
C ASN A 151 10.78 -20.51 -12.86
N GLU A 152 10.78 -20.60 -11.52
CA GLU A 152 9.60 -20.37 -10.70
C GLU A 152 9.19 -18.89 -10.67
N VAL A 153 10.17 -17.98 -10.66
CA VAL A 153 9.90 -16.54 -10.77
C VAL A 153 9.33 -16.22 -12.15
N ALA A 154 9.93 -16.78 -13.21
CA ALA A 154 9.43 -16.61 -14.57
C ALA A 154 7.97 -17.10 -14.73
N ALA A 155 7.65 -18.27 -14.18
CA ALA A 155 6.30 -18.82 -14.22
C ALA A 155 5.29 -17.97 -13.45
N MET A 156 5.67 -17.42 -12.29
CA MET A 156 4.83 -16.47 -11.55
C MET A 156 4.57 -15.19 -12.35
N LEU A 157 5.62 -14.61 -12.95
CA LEU A 157 5.49 -13.39 -13.76
C LEU A 157 4.60 -13.60 -14.99
N GLU A 158 4.70 -14.75 -15.64
CA GLU A 158 3.84 -15.11 -16.77
C GLU A 158 2.38 -15.25 -16.34
N ARG A 159 2.11 -15.94 -15.23
CA ARG A 159 0.77 -16.07 -14.65
C ARG A 159 0.16 -14.71 -14.31
N ASN A 160 0.97 -13.78 -13.82
CA ASN A 160 0.54 -12.43 -13.40
C ASN A 160 0.63 -11.38 -14.51
N SER A 161 0.95 -11.76 -15.75
CA SER A 161 1.27 -10.81 -16.83
C SER A 161 0.16 -9.76 -17.05
N GLU A 162 -1.10 -10.19 -17.15
CA GLU A 162 -2.24 -9.29 -17.38
C GLU A 162 -2.45 -8.34 -16.18
N ALA A 163 -2.35 -8.86 -14.96
CA ALA A 163 -2.48 -8.05 -13.75
C ALA A 163 -1.34 -7.04 -13.64
N LEU A 164 -0.10 -7.41 -13.95
CA LEU A 164 1.05 -6.50 -13.97
C LEU A 164 0.90 -5.40 -15.04
N ASP A 165 0.31 -5.72 -16.19
CA ASP A 165 0.02 -4.74 -17.22
C ASP A 165 -1.06 -3.73 -16.78
N LEU A 166 -2.04 -4.15 -15.99
CA LEU A 166 -2.99 -3.26 -15.33
C LEU A 166 -2.28 -2.33 -14.32
N VAL A 167 -1.31 -2.84 -13.57
CA VAL A 167 -0.49 -2.03 -12.64
C VAL A 167 0.30 -0.97 -13.40
N VAL A 168 0.92 -1.32 -14.54
CA VAL A 168 1.61 -0.36 -15.44
C VAL A 168 0.63 0.70 -15.95
N GLN A 169 -0.56 0.31 -16.40
CA GLN A 169 -1.58 1.24 -16.86
C GLN A 169 -2.07 2.16 -15.72
N ALA A 170 -2.24 1.61 -14.50
CA ALA A 170 -2.60 2.37 -13.31
C ALA A 170 -1.58 3.47 -13.01
N SER A 171 -0.28 3.19 -13.15
CA SER A 171 0.80 4.14 -12.91
C SER A 171 0.70 5.42 -13.75
N ARG A 172 0.10 5.32 -14.93
CA ARG A 172 -0.07 6.45 -15.88
C ARG A 172 -1.28 7.33 -15.56
N ARG A 173 -2.18 6.88 -14.66
CA ARG A 173 -3.35 7.68 -14.28
C ARG A 173 -2.95 8.87 -13.39
N PRO A 174 -3.55 10.05 -13.61
CA PRO A 174 -3.11 11.28 -12.95
C PRO A 174 -3.58 11.42 -11.50
N ARG A 175 -4.55 10.63 -11.04
CA ARG A 175 -5.14 10.72 -9.70
C ARG A 175 -4.97 9.41 -8.93
N TYR A 176 -4.90 9.53 -7.62
CA TYR A 176 -4.90 8.40 -6.69
C TYR A 176 -5.90 8.69 -5.57
N TYR A 177 -6.98 7.94 -5.53
CA TYR A 177 -7.98 8.02 -4.47
C TYR A 177 -8.41 6.62 -4.07
N SER A 178 -8.11 6.25 -2.85
CA SER A 178 -8.62 5.05 -2.17
C SER A 178 -9.67 5.49 -1.14
N PRO A 179 -10.92 5.01 -1.22
CA PRO A 179 -11.99 5.39 -0.29
C PRO A 179 -11.61 5.13 1.16
N LEU A 180 -11.89 6.10 2.02
CA LEU A 180 -11.66 5.97 3.45
C LEU A 180 -12.79 5.16 4.08
N ILE A 181 -12.54 3.87 4.31
CA ILE A 181 -13.47 2.97 4.98
C ILE A 181 -12.97 2.71 6.40
N VAL A 182 -13.82 2.97 7.38
CA VAL A 182 -13.51 2.76 8.79
C VAL A 182 -14.22 1.54 9.35
N ASP A 183 -13.66 0.99 10.42
CA ASP A 183 -14.35 0.00 11.23
C ASP A 183 -15.57 0.65 11.91
N ILE A 184 -16.75 0.04 11.73
CA ILE A 184 -18.02 0.54 12.28
C ILE A 184 -17.97 0.56 13.82
N GLU A 185 -17.26 -0.39 14.44
CA GLU A 185 -17.15 -0.47 15.90
C GLU A 185 -16.22 0.61 16.48
N HIS A 186 -15.23 1.05 15.71
CA HIS A 186 -14.23 2.05 16.13
C HIS A 186 -14.01 3.09 15.03
N PRO A 187 -14.94 4.02 14.80
CA PRO A 187 -14.88 4.98 13.69
C PRO A 187 -13.85 6.11 13.96
N MET A 188 -12.59 5.74 14.06
CA MET A 188 -11.46 6.67 14.22
C MET A 188 -10.60 6.67 12.96
N LEU A 189 -9.95 7.80 12.67
CA LEU A 189 -9.07 7.95 11.51
C LEU A 189 -7.94 6.90 11.48
N ILE A 190 -7.43 6.50 12.66
CA ILE A 190 -6.40 5.47 12.79
C ILE A 190 -6.90 4.06 12.39
N SER A 191 -8.21 3.83 12.38
CA SER A 191 -8.81 2.54 12.00
C SER A 191 -9.15 2.45 10.51
N VAL A 192 -8.82 3.48 9.71
CA VAL A 192 -8.99 3.44 8.26
C VAL A 192 -8.15 2.32 7.67
N LEU A 193 -8.80 1.46 6.94
CA LEU A 193 -8.16 0.35 6.25
C LEU A 193 -7.42 0.84 5.01
N LEU A 194 -6.24 0.32 4.79
CA LEU A 194 -5.38 0.62 3.66
C LEU A 194 -5.14 -0.66 2.83
N PRO A 195 -6.18 -1.18 2.14
CA PRO A 195 -6.12 -2.51 1.53
C PRO A 195 -5.20 -2.56 0.31
N ILE A 196 -5.02 -1.45 -0.38
CA ILE A 196 -4.30 -1.41 -1.67
C ILE A 196 -2.80 -1.18 -1.48
N GLU A 197 -2.39 -0.48 -0.43
CA GLU A 197 -1.01 -0.05 -0.22
C GLU A 197 -0.04 -1.23 -0.09
N GLN A 198 -0.44 -2.29 0.61
CA GLN A 198 0.41 -3.48 0.75
C GLN A 198 0.50 -4.29 -0.55
N GLN A 199 -0.59 -4.38 -1.30
CA GLN A 199 -0.63 -5.08 -2.58
C GLN A 199 0.22 -4.36 -3.64
N GLN A 200 0.34 -3.03 -3.58
CA GLN A 200 1.23 -2.28 -4.47
C GLN A 200 2.69 -2.66 -4.30
N ARG A 201 3.15 -2.92 -3.06
CA ARG A 201 4.52 -3.40 -2.81
C ARG A 201 4.77 -4.74 -3.50
N GLU A 202 3.78 -5.61 -3.47
CA GLU A 202 3.84 -6.92 -4.14
C GLU A 202 3.94 -6.76 -5.65
N GLY A 203 3.08 -5.93 -6.24
CA GLY A 203 3.10 -5.63 -7.68
C GLY A 203 4.42 -5.01 -8.12
N VAL A 204 4.98 -4.08 -7.33
CA VAL A 204 6.26 -3.42 -7.65
C VAL A 204 7.43 -4.40 -7.62
N ARG A 205 7.52 -5.31 -6.63
CA ARG A 205 8.57 -6.33 -6.61
C ARG A 205 8.53 -7.22 -7.84
N GLN A 206 7.34 -7.57 -8.29
CA GLN A 206 7.19 -8.37 -9.51
C GLN A 206 7.53 -7.56 -10.77
N LEU A 207 7.20 -6.26 -10.81
CA LEU A 207 7.58 -5.39 -11.92
C LEU A 207 9.10 -5.21 -12.02
N THR A 208 9.82 -5.05 -10.89
CA THR A 208 11.29 -4.96 -10.91
C THR A 208 11.94 -6.26 -11.40
N SER A 209 11.45 -7.43 -10.97
CA SER A 209 11.92 -8.71 -11.49
C SER A 209 11.59 -8.89 -12.98
N ARG A 210 10.40 -8.44 -13.44
CA ARG A 210 10.00 -8.46 -14.85
C ARG A 210 10.87 -7.53 -15.70
N ALA A 211 11.22 -6.37 -15.17
CA ALA A 211 12.12 -5.43 -15.85
C ALA A 211 13.49 -6.06 -16.13
N MET A 212 14.08 -6.74 -15.15
CA MET A 212 15.38 -7.40 -15.33
C MET A 212 15.32 -8.58 -16.31
N LEU A 213 14.20 -9.33 -16.34
CA LEU A 213 13.98 -10.37 -17.34
C LEU A 213 13.87 -9.77 -18.75
N LYS A 214 13.08 -8.71 -18.93
CA LYS A 214 12.96 -8.00 -20.22
C LYS A 214 14.29 -7.45 -20.71
N LEU A 215 15.11 -6.94 -19.78
CA LEU A 215 16.42 -6.41 -20.08
C LEU A 215 17.35 -7.50 -20.63
N GLU A 216 17.35 -8.70 -20.03
CA GLU A 216 18.08 -9.86 -20.54
C GLU A 216 17.56 -10.35 -21.91
N GLU A 217 16.25 -10.27 -22.13
CA GLU A 217 15.61 -10.60 -23.41
C GLU A 217 15.83 -9.53 -24.50
N GLY A 218 16.50 -8.41 -24.19
CA GLY A 218 16.83 -7.32 -25.11
C GLY A 218 15.70 -6.29 -25.27
N ASP A 219 14.65 -6.34 -24.45
CA ASP A 219 13.57 -5.35 -24.40
C ASP A 219 13.87 -4.26 -23.35
N ALA A 220 14.86 -3.42 -23.65
CA ALA A 220 15.26 -2.34 -22.75
C ALA A 220 14.15 -1.30 -22.55
N GLU A 221 13.34 -1.00 -23.59
CA GLU A 221 12.22 -0.05 -23.50
C GLU A 221 11.12 -0.59 -22.58
N GLY A 222 10.75 -1.86 -22.71
CA GLY A 222 9.78 -2.51 -21.82
C GLY A 222 10.27 -2.65 -20.39
N ALA A 223 11.58 -2.89 -20.19
CA ALA A 223 12.21 -2.89 -18.87
C ALA A 223 12.11 -1.51 -18.20
N TRP A 224 12.49 -0.45 -18.93
CA TRP A 224 12.39 0.93 -18.45
C TRP A 224 10.95 1.33 -18.10
N GLU A 225 9.96 0.94 -18.90
CA GLU A 225 8.56 1.26 -18.60
C GLU A 225 8.08 0.58 -17.31
N ASP A 226 8.51 -0.64 -17.01
CA ASP A 226 8.20 -1.30 -15.75
C ASP A 226 8.81 -0.56 -14.56
N LEU A 227 10.10 -0.15 -14.63
CA LEU A 227 10.77 0.62 -13.58
C LEU A 227 10.14 2.00 -13.39
N LEU A 228 9.88 2.71 -14.49
CA LEU A 228 9.24 4.02 -14.46
C LEU A 228 7.82 3.94 -13.88
N SER A 229 7.13 2.82 -14.07
CA SER A 229 5.81 2.58 -13.47
C SER A 229 5.91 2.45 -11.95
N CYS A 230 6.95 1.83 -11.42
CA CYS A 230 7.21 1.75 -9.98
C CYS A 230 7.40 3.15 -9.36
N HIS A 231 8.20 4.02 -9.98
CA HIS A 231 8.38 5.41 -9.52
C HIS A 231 7.10 6.24 -9.60
N ARG A 232 6.33 6.08 -10.69
CA ARG A 232 5.04 6.76 -10.84
C ARG A 232 4.06 6.34 -9.74
N LEU A 233 3.98 5.04 -9.41
CA LEU A 233 3.14 4.53 -8.32
C LEU A 233 3.60 5.05 -6.98
N ALA A 234 4.90 5.04 -6.68
CA ALA A 234 5.46 5.62 -5.47
C ALA A 234 5.06 7.08 -5.32
N ARG A 235 5.21 7.89 -6.36
CA ARG A 235 4.79 9.30 -6.36
C ARG A 235 3.31 9.46 -6.10
N ARG A 236 2.44 8.66 -6.74
CA ARG A 236 1.00 8.73 -6.52
C ARG A 236 0.63 8.35 -5.10
N LEU A 237 1.23 7.30 -4.58
CA LEU A 237 0.99 6.87 -3.21
C LEU A 237 1.48 7.90 -2.17
N SER A 238 2.55 8.66 -2.46
CA SER A 238 3.02 9.73 -1.57
C SER A 238 2.03 10.90 -1.44
N GLU A 239 1.10 11.05 -2.40
CA GLU A 239 0.01 12.02 -2.33
C GLU A 239 -1.12 11.56 -1.39
N ASN A 240 -1.06 10.32 -0.88
CA ASN A 240 -2.03 9.79 0.08
C ASN A 240 -1.93 10.56 1.41
N TRP A 241 -3.07 10.66 2.10
CA TRP A 241 -3.20 11.37 3.37
C TRP A 241 -2.47 10.70 4.54
N SER A 242 -2.14 9.39 4.44
CA SER A 242 -1.63 8.60 5.55
C SER A 242 -0.10 8.56 5.60
N MET A 243 0.44 8.60 6.81
CA MET A 243 1.87 8.39 7.04
C MET A 243 2.31 6.98 6.60
N ILE A 244 1.44 5.98 6.74
CA ILE A 244 1.70 4.61 6.29
C ILE A 244 1.83 4.58 4.76
N GLY A 245 0.92 5.24 4.03
CA GLY A 245 1.04 5.40 2.57
C GLY A 245 2.35 6.06 2.17
N GLY A 246 2.78 7.10 2.89
CA GLY A 246 4.08 7.74 2.67
C GLY A 246 5.27 6.80 2.90
N LEU A 247 5.26 5.98 3.95
CA LEU A 247 6.31 4.98 4.20
C LEU A 247 6.33 3.86 3.14
N VAL A 248 5.17 3.40 2.71
CA VAL A 248 5.06 2.42 1.62
C VAL A 248 5.57 3.02 0.30
N SER A 249 5.25 4.28 0.02
CA SER A 249 5.76 5.01 -1.14
C SER A 249 7.30 5.03 -1.17
N ILE A 250 7.95 5.35 -0.05
CA ILE A 250 9.42 5.32 0.06
C ILE A 250 9.97 3.92 -0.18
N ALA A 251 9.33 2.89 0.36
CA ALA A 251 9.76 1.50 0.18
C ALA A 251 9.62 1.03 -1.28
N ILE A 252 8.56 1.46 -1.98
CA ILE A 252 8.36 1.20 -3.40
C ILE A 252 9.46 1.87 -4.24
N ASP A 253 9.72 3.15 -3.98
CA ASP A 253 10.73 3.92 -4.70
C ASP A 253 12.13 3.34 -4.48
N ALA A 254 12.47 2.96 -3.26
CA ALA A 254 13.76 2.34 -2.95
C ALA A 254 13.99 1.01 -3.69
N ASN A 255 12.95 0.15 -3.81
CA ASN A 255 13.06 -1.08 -4.59
C ASN A 255 13.31 -0.79 -6.09
N ALA A 256 12.68 0.24 -6.64
CA ALA A 256 12.89 0.62 -8.03
C ALA A 256 14.30 1.16 -8.27
N VAL A 257 14.81 2.02 -7.37
CA VAL A 257 16.18 2.57 -7.46
C VAL A 257 17.25 1.49 -7.50
N GLU A 258 17.11 0.41 -6.73
CA GLU A 258 18.05 -0.71 -6.77
C GLU A 258 18.09 -1.38 -8.16
N SER A 259 16.92 -1.53 -8.79
CA SER A 259 16.82 -2.07 -10.15
C SER A 259 17.25 -1.08 -11.24
N ASP A 260 17.12 0.24 -11.00
CA ASP A 260 17.62 1.28 -11.92
C ASP A 260 19.13 1.23 -12.06
N GLU A 261 19.88 0.95 -10.97
CA GLU A 261 21.34 0.80 -11.02
C GLU A 261 21.70 -0.35 -11.97
N ALA A 262 21.06 -1.50 -11.83
CA ALA A 262 21.28 -2.64 -12.70
C ALA A 262 20.89 -2.36 -14.18
N TYR A 263 19.81 -1.62 -14.39
CA TYR A 263 19.40 -1.17 -15.73
C TYR A 263 20.46 -0.30 -16.39
N LEU A 264 20.99 0.70 -15.66
CA LEU A 264 21.97 1.65 -16.17
C LEU A 264 23.36 1.02 -16.41
N GLU A 265 23.70 -0.04 -15.68
CA GLU A 265 24.95 -0.79 -15.85
C GLU A 265 24.88 -1.81 -16.99
N SER A 266 23.68 -2.08 -17.52
CA SER A 266 23.51 -3.06 -18.59
C SER A 266 24.01 -2.57 -19.94
N ASP A 267 24.74 -3.41 -20.67
CA ASP A 267 25.22 -3.17 -22.04
C ASP A 267 24.05 -2.99 -23.06
N ALA A 268 22.83 -3.38 -22.68
CA ALA A 268 21.63 -3.20 -23.53
C ALA A 268 21.16 -1.74 -23.59
N VAL A 269 21.63 -0.89 -22.67
CA VAL A 269 21.26 0.53 -22.59
C VAL A 269 22.36 1.36 -23.22
N THR A 270 22.12 1.87 -24.43
CA THR A 270 23.06 2.80 -25.10
C THR A 270 22.71 4.24 -24.75
N ALA A 271 23.72 5.04 -24.45
CA ALA A 271 23.57 6.48 -24.33
C ALA A 271 23.53 7.10 -25.76
N ASP A 272 22.34 7.24 -26.34
CA ASP A 272 22.11 8.02 -27.55
C ASP A 272 21.72 9.47 -27.21
#